data_0e2f96aa571e51fccb2f5f30b9677df9
#
_entry.id   0e2f96aa571e51fccb2f5f30b9677df9
#
_cell.length_a   1.000
_cell.length_b   1.000
_cell.length_c   1.000
_cell.angle_alpha   90.00
_cell.angle_beta   90.00
_cell.angle_gamma   90.00
#
_symmetry.space_group_name_H-M   'P 1'
#
loop_
_entity.id
_entity.type
_entity.pdbx_description
1 polymer ?
#
loop_
_entity_poly.entity_id
_entity_poly.type
_entity_poly.pdbx_seq_one_letter_code
_entity_poly.pdbx_strand_id
1 'polypeptide(L)'
;MRSFFLEKGFLEVHTQNRLSILAACEDPTTVTTYEYAGQVWPLPQTGQMWLEYELLTNPDIPGCFCVSTSYRQEQNPKEGRHELIFPMFEFEMPGTFDDLLQMENDLCKFLGFTCDHNRARLTEDFPGGNYLS
;
A
#
# COMPACT_ATOMS: atom_id res chain seq x y z
N MET A 1 -11.02 9.48 -2.02
CA MET A 1 -10.56 8.22 -1.43
C MET A 1 -10.81 8.17 0.08
N ARG A 2 -10.31 9.11 0.90
CA ARG A 2 -10.49 9.09 2.37
C ARG A 2 -11.95 8.92 2.82
N SER A 3 -12.89 9.69 2.27
CA SER A 3 -14.32 9.60 2.60
C SER A 3 -14.90 8.21 2.31
N PHE A 4 -14.50 7.58 1.22
CA PHE A 4 -14.94 6.23 0.87
C PHE A 4 -14.61 5.20 1.95
N PHE A 5 -13.37 5.21 2.45
CA PHE A 5 -12.95 4.28 3.49
C PHE A 5 -13.54 4.63 4.86
N LEU A 6 -13.65 5.90 5.20
CA LEU A 6 -14.31 6.33 6.45
C LEU A 6 -15.79 5.94 6.50
N GLU A 7 -16.52 6.04 5.40
CA GLU A 7 -17.91 5.60 5.29
C GLU A 7 -18.07 4.08 5.47
N LYS A 8 -17.04 3.31 5.12
CA LYS A 8 -16.97 1.86 5.36
C LYS A 8 -16.52 1.50 6.79
N GLY A 9 -16.25 2.48 7.64
CA GLY A 9 -15.81 2.28 9.02
C GLY A 9 -14.33 1.96 9.17
N PHE A 10 -13.52 2.14 8.11
CA PHE A 10 -12.07 1.94 8.19
C PHE A 10 -11.42 3.00 9.08
N LEU A 11 -10.42 2.56 9.83
CA LEU A 11 -9.60 3.44 10.66
C LEU A 11 -8.51 4.11 9.82
N GLU A 12 -8.37 5.43 9.92
CA GLU A 12 -7.22 6.13 9.38
C GLU A 12 -6.01 6.02 10.32
N VAL A 13 -4.92 5.47 9.83
CA VAL A 13 -3.68 5.28 10.59
C VAL A 13 -2.67 6.35 10.21
N HIS A 14 -2.07 6.98 11.21
CA HIS A 14 -0.99 7.95 11.02
C HIS A 14 0.36 7.24 11.08
N THR A 15 1.00 7.12 9.93
CA THR A 15 2.33 6.48 9.82
C THR A 15 3.46 7.42 10.22
N GLN A 16 4.57 6.85 10.63
CA GLN A 16 5.81 7.57 10.94
C GLN A 16 6.92 7.11 10.02
N ASN A 17 7.94 7.95 9.85
CA ASN A 17 9.11 7.64 9.02
C ASN A 17 10.20 6.87 9.78
N ARG A 18 9.88 6.35 10.96
CA ARG A 18 10.85 5.65 11.82
C ARG A 18 10.42 4.21 12.05
N LEU A 19 10.94 3.31 11.22
CA LEU A 19 10.82 1.87 11.38
C LEU A 19 12.18 1.23 11.08
N SER A 20 12.48 0.14 11.78
CA SER A 20 13.65 -0.70 11.49
C SER A 20 13.35 -1.76 10.42
N ILE A 21 12.09 -2.03 10.19
CA ILE A 21 11.56 -2.95 9.18
C ILE A 21 10.58 -2.13 8.33
N LEU A 22 10.68 -2.21 7.00
CA LEU A 22 9.83 -1.44 6.11
C LEU A 22 8.58 -2.24 5.71
N ALA A 23 8.76 -3.38 5.07
CA ALA A 23 7.71 -4.32 4.69
C ALA A 23 8.31 -5.65 4.22
N ALA A 24 7.47 -6.67 4.11
CA ALA A 24 7.89 -7.95 3.56
C ALA A 24 8.16 -7.92 2.04
N CYS A 25 7.56 -6.96 1.34
CA CYS A 25 7.62 -6.82 -0.13
C CYS A 25 8.42 -5.61 -0.60
N GLU A 26 9.24 -5.01 0.26
CA GLU A 26 10.09 -3.87 -0.10
C GLU A 26 11.15 -4.26 -1.14
N ASP A 27 11.53 -3.30 -1.98
CA ASP A 27 12.65 -3.45 -2.89
C ASP A 27 13.94 -2.99 -2.21
N PRO A 28 14.82 -3.91 -1.78
CA PRO A 28 16.04 -3.57 -1.07
C PRO A 28 17.03 -2.75 -1.93
N THR A 29 16.91 -2.81 -3.26
CA THR A 29 17.79 -2.09 -4.19
C THR A 29 17.49 -0.60 -4.27
N THR A 30 16.32 -0.18 -3.83
CA THR A 30 15.84 1.21 -3.87
C THR A 30 15.68 1.83 -2.47
N VAL A 31 16.10 1.11 -1.42
CA VAL A 31 16.09 1.64 -0.05
C VAL A 31 17.18 2.70 0.10
N THR A 32 16.81 3.85 0.64
CA THR A 32 17.75 4.87 1.10
C THR A 32 17.67 5.02 2.62
N THR A 33 18.71 5.59 3.20
CA THR A 33 18.80 5.78 4.64
C THR A 33 18.99 7.24 4.99
N TYR A 34 18.67 7.61 6.21
CA TYR A 34 18.96 8.90 6.79
C TYR A 34 19.62 8.75 8.16
N GLU A 35 20.41 9.73 8.53
CA GLU A 35 21.05 9.77 9.82
C GLU A 35 20.34 10.79 10.73
N TYR A 36 19.99 10.36 11.93
CA TYR A 36 19.36 11.22 12.92
C TYR A 36 19.76 10.79 14.34
N ALA A 37 20.17 11.72 15.16
CA ALA A 37 20.56 11.51 16.55
C ALA A 37 21.61 10.38 16.72
N GLY A 38 22.58 10.30 15.82
CA GLY A 38 23.64 9.29 15.85
C GLY A 38 23.22 7.89 15.45
N GLN A 39 22.05 7.72 14.86
CA GLN A 39 21.53 6.45 14.35
C GLN A 39 21.17 6.56 12.88
N VAL A 40 21.34 5.47 12.16
CA VAL A 40 20.98 5.35 10.73
C VAL A 40 19.67 4.59 10.61
N TRP A 41 18.71 5.17 9.91
CA TRP A 41 17.38 4.61 9.71
C TRP A 41 17.05 4.53 8.21
N PRO A 42 16.32 3.50 7.76
CA PRO A 42 15.78 3.49 6.41
C PRO A 42 14.63 4.50 6.26
N LEU A 43 14.56 5.16 5.11
CA LEU A 43 13.37 5.88 4.71
C LEU A 43 12.30 4.92 4.23
N PRO A 44 11.02 5.13 4.60
CA PRO A 44 9.94 4.19 4.28
C PRO A 44 9.64 4.15 2.79
N GLN A 45 9.32 2.97 2.29
CA GLN A 45 8.77 2.75 0.96
C GLN A 45 7.25 2.57 0.97
N THR A 46 6.68 2.23 2.12
CA THR A 46 5.28 1.91 2.33
C THR A 46 4.87 2.15 3.78
N GLY A 47 3.58 2.33 4.01
CA GLY A 47 2.99 2.36 5.35
C GLY A 47 2.47 1.01 5.83
N GLN A 48 2.69 -0.08 5.08
CA GLN A 48 2.12 -1.40 5.31
C GLN A 48 2.31 -1.91 6.75
N MET A 49 3.51 -1.81 7.30
CA MET A 49 3.78 -2.31 8.66
C MET A 49 2.94 -1.63 9.73
N TRP A 50 2.58 -0.35 9.53
CA TRP A 50 1.67 0.36 10.43
C TRP A 50 0.23 -0.13 10.30
N LEU A 51 -0.20 -0.45 9.08
CA LEU A 51 -1.54 -0.99 8.82
C LEU A 51 -1.67 -2.40 9.38
N GLU A 52 -0.69 -3.28 9.14
CA GLU A 52 -0.67 -4.63 9.70
C GLU A 52 -0.67 -4.63 11.23
N TYR A 53 0.14 -3.77 11.85
CA TYR A 53 0.17 -3.63 13.31
C TYR A 53 -1.22 -3.23 13.84
N GLU A 54 -1.91 -2.30 13.18
CA GLU A 54 -3.24 -1.87 13.57
C GLU A 54 -4.26 -3.00 13.48
N LEU A 55 -4.27 -3.76 12.38
CA LEU A 55 -5.16 -4.91 12.21
C LEU A 55 -4.91 -6.01 13.25
N LEU A 56 -3.65 -6.26 13.61
CA LEU A 56 -3.30 -7.27 14.61
C LEU A 56 -3.69 -6.85 16.04
N THR A 57 -3.65 -5.58 16.35
CA THR A 57 -3.98 -5.04 17.68
C THR A 57 -5.45 -4.67 17.84
N ASN A 58 -6.15 -4.38 16.74
CA ASN A 58 -7.57 -4.04 16.68
C ASN A 58 -8.34 -4.96 15.72
N PRO A 59 -8.51 -6.24 16.05
CA PRO A 59 -9.10 -7.22 15.13
C PRO A 59 -10.58 -6.98 14.81
N ASP A 60 -11.25 -6.10 15.54
CA ASP A 60 -12.68 -5.81 15.38
C ASP A 60 -12.96 -4.71 14.33
N ILE A 61 -11.95 -4.03 13.83
CA ILE A 61 -12.16 -3.02 12.77
C ILE A 61 -12.32 -3.70 11.41
N PRO A 62 -13.15 -3.14 10.50
CA PRO A 62 -13.34 -3.71 9.17
C PRO A 62 -12.11 -3.56 8.26
N GLY A 63 -11.20 -2.66 8.61
CA GLY A 63 -9.97 -2.39 7.90
C GLY A 63 -9.36 -1.08 8.35
N CYS A 64 -8.21 -0.77 7.81
CA CYS A 64 -7.51 0.49 8.04
C CYS A 64 -6.87 1.01 6.76
N PHE A 65 -6.54 2.28 6.75
CA PHE A 65 -5.87 2.93 5.62
C PHE A 65 -4.94 4.04 6.09
N CYS A 66 -3.98 4.39 5.25
CA CYS A 66 -3.12 5.53 5.50
C CYS A 66 -2.80 6.29 4.19
N VAL A 67 -2.32 7.50 4.38
CA VAL A 67 -1.59 8.24 3.34
C VAL A 67 -0.16 8.37 3.83
N SER A 68 0.74 7.67 3.17
CA SER A 68 2.15 7.66 3.49
C SER A 68 2.97 8.34 2.39
N THR A 69 4.26 8.52 2.63
CA THR A 69 5.20 8.96 1.62
C THR A 69 6.14 7.81 1.30
N SER A 70 6.21 7.43 0.02
CA SER A 70 7.16 6.44 -0.47
C SER A 70 8.44 7.12 -0.92
N TYR A 71 9.57 6.61 -0.45
CA TYR A 71 10.91 7.02 -0.84
C TYR A 71 11.56 5.90 -1.63
N ARG A 72 11.89 6.16 -2.90
CA ARG A 72 12.46 5.18 -3.83
C ARG A 72 13.74 5.72 -4.43
N GLN A 73 14.87 5.20 -4.02
CA GLN A 73 16.16 5.58 -4.63
C GLN A 73 16.43 4.70 -5.86
N GLU A 74 15.67 4.95 -6.93
CA GLU A 74 15.86 4.27 -8.20
C GLU A 74 17.27 4.52 -8.75
N GLN A 75 17.95 3.46 -9.17
CA GLN A 75 19.30 3.58 -9.72
C GLN A 75 19.33 4.18 -11.13
N ASN A 76 18.28 3.91 -11.92
CA ASN A 76 18.14 4.42 -13.29
C ASN A 76 16.72 4.97 -13.51
N PRO A 77 16.37 6.10 -12.86
CA PRO A 77 15.04 6.66 -12.99
C PRO A 77 14.80 7.12 -14.42
N LYS A 78 13.66 6.76 -15.00
CA LYS A 78 13.22 7.26 -16.30
C LYS A 78 12.45 8.54 -16.11
N GLU A 79 12.92 9.61 -16.72
CA GLU A 79 12.26 10.90 -16.70
C GLU A 79 10.80 10.80 -17.17
N GLY A 80 9.90 11.47 -16.46
CA GLY A 80 8.46 11.45 -16.73
C GLY A 80 7.73 10.15 -16.36
N ARG A 81 8.44 9.15 -15.83
CA ARG A 81 7.86 7.86 -15.44
C ARG A 81 8.15 7.46 -13.99
N HIS A 82 9.34 7.73 -13.48
CA HIS A 82 9.73 7.38 -12.13
C HIS A 82 9.87 8.63 -11.27
N GLU A 83 9.06 8.70 -10.23
CA GLU A 83 9.24 9.65 -9.14
C GLU A 83 9.99 8.97 -7.99
N LEU A 84 10.90 9.70 -7.36
CA LEU A 84 11.71 9.16 -6.26
C LEU A 84 11.04 9.36 -4.90
N ILE A 85 10.11 10.29 -4.82
CA ILE A 85 9.33 10.61 -3.62
C ILE A 85 7.91 10.88 -4.07
N PHE A 86 6.96 10.12 -3.57
CA PHE A 86 5.54 10.29 -3.94
C PHE A 86 4.60 9.87 -2.81
N PRO A 87 3.40 10.45 -2.74
CA PRO A 87 2.38 10.01 -1.79
C PRO A 87 1.80 8.67 -2.22
N MET A 88 1.59 7.78 -1.25
CA MET A 88 0.87 6.53 -1.42
C MET A 88 -0.40 6.53 -0.58
N PHE A 89 -1.48 6.08 -1.17
CA PHE A 89 -2.69 5.71 -0.45
C PHE A 89 -2.73 4.18 -0.34
N GLU A 90 -2.71 3.68 0.87
CA GLU A 90 -2.66 2.25 1.16
C GLU A 90 -3.82 1.87 2.08
N PHE A 91 -4.37 0.69 1.88
CA PHE A 91 -5.37 0.13 2.78
C PHE A 91 -5.15 -1.36 2.98
N GLU A 92 -5.56 -1.85 4.14
CA GLU A 92 -5.56 -3.26 4.48
C GLU A 92 -6.85 -3.65 5.18
N MET A 93 -7.30 -4.86 4.92
CA MET A 93 -8.52 -5.40 5.49
C MET A 93 -8.42 -6.93 5.65
N PRO A 94 -9.10 -7.51 6.65
CA PRO A 94 -9.28 -8.96 6.70
C PRO A 94 -10.12 -9.42 5.52
N GLY A 95 -9.77 -10.55 4.91
CA GLY A 95 -10.54 -11.09 3.80
C GLY A 95 -9.72 -11.93 2.85
N THR A 96 -10.34 -12.22 1.73
CA THR A 96 -9.75 -12.98 0.63
C THR A 96 -9.29 -12.06 -0.51
N PHE A 97 -8.63 -12.64 -1.50
CA PHE A 97 -8.28 -11.91 -2.71
C PHE A 97 -9.52 -11.40 -3.48
N ASP A 98 -10.62 -12.15 -3.43
CA ASP A 98 -11.87 -11.70 -4.07
C ASP A 98 -12.51 -10.51 -3.34
N ASP A 99 -12.36 -10.45 -2.01
CA ASP A 99 -12.79 -9.27 -1.22
C ASP A 99 -11.95 -8.04 -1.58
N LEU A 100 -10.65 -8.20 -1.79
CA LEU A 100 -9.77 -7.12 -2.26
C LEU A 100 -10.22 -6.59 -3.63
N LEU A 101 -10.43 -7.49 -4.61
CA LEU A 101 -10.90 -7.10 -5.95
C LEU A 101 -12.26 -6.38 -5.90
N GLN A 102 -13.16 -6.83 -5.02
CA GLN A 102 -14.45 -6.16 -4.83
C GLN A 102 -14.26 -4.74 -4.26
N MET A 103 -13.37 -4.59 -3.27
CA MET A 103 -13.06 -3.28 -2.68
C MET A 103 -12.47 -2.33 -3.71
N GLU A 104 -11.55 -2.81 -4.56
CA GLU A 104 -10.97 -2.02 -5.65
C GLU A 104 -12.02 -1.58 -6.67
N ASN A 105 -12.92 -2.49 -7.06
CA ASN A 105 -14.02 -2.17 -7.97
C ASN A 105 -14.96 -1.10 -7.39
N ASP A 106 -15.29 -1.22 -6.10
CA ASP A 106 -16.14 -0.25 -5.41
C ASP A 106 -15.45 1.11 -5.32
N LEU A 107 -14.16 1.13 -5.03
CA LEU A 107 -13.36 2.37 -5.01
C LEU A 107 -13.30 3.01 -6.39
N CYS A 108 -13.07 2.24 -7.45
CA CYS A 108 -13.08 2.73 -8.82
C CYS A 108 -14.41 3.37 -9.19
N LYS A 109 -15.52 2.72 -8.87
CA LYS A 109 -16.87 3.26 -9.10
C LYS A 109 -17.09 4.55 -8.33
N PHE A 110 -16.69 4.60 -7.07
CA PHE A 110 -16.78 5.80 -6.24
C PHE A 110 -15.99 6.98 -6.81
N LEU A 111 -14.84 6.71 -7.44
CA LEU A 111 -14.00 7.71 -8.09
C LEU A 111 -14.46 8.08 -9.50
N GLY A 112 -15.53 7.44 -10.02
CA GLY A 112 -16.07 7.68 -11.34
C GLY A 112 -15.35 6.93 -12.47
N PHE A 113 -14.54 5.93 -12.14
CA PHE A 113 -13.88 5.07 -13.12
C PHE A 113 -14.71 3.82 -13.42
N THR A 114 -14.59 3.33 -14.65
CA THR A 114 -15.12 2.02 -15.03
C THR A 114 -14.02 0.99 -14.81
N CYS A 115 -14.17 0.18 -13.75
CA CYS A 115 -13.28 -0.92 -13.41
C CYS A 115 -14.10 -2.20 -13.33
N ASP A 116 -13.50 -3.29 -13.79
CA ASP A 116 -14.05 -4.64 -13.68
C ASP A 116 -12.90 -5.61 -13.40
N HIS A 117 -12.36 -5.51 -12.19
CA HIS A 117 -11.29 -6.40 -11.73
C HIS A 117 -11.91 -7.70 -11.23
N ASN A 118 -11.48 -8.81 -11.79
CA ASN A 118 -11.81 -10.15 -11.33
C ASN A 118 -10.68 -11.12 -11.70
N ARG A 119 -10.67 -12.29 -11.04
CA ARG A 119 -9.58 -13.29 -11.23
C ARG A 119 -9.45 -13.76 -12.66
N ALA A 120 -10.55 -13.99 -13.37
CA ALA A 120 -10.54 -14.48 -14.73
C ALA A 120 -9.84 -13.49 -15.65
N ARG A 121 -10.18 -12.20 -15.52
CA ARG A 121 -9.58 -11.13 -16.32
C ARG A 121 -8.10 -10.93 -16.03
N LEU A 122 -7.70 -10.99 -14.75
CA LEU A 122 -6.28 -10.94 -14.38
C LEU A 122 -5.50 -12.09 -14.99
N THR A 123 -6.09 -13.28 -15.10
CA THR A 123 -5.46 -14.45 -15.72
C THR A 123 -5.34 -14.28 -17.24
N GLU A 124 -6.30 -13.62 -17.89
CA GLU A 124 -6.23 -13.30 -19.32
C GLU A 124 -5.16 -12.25 -19.63
N ASP A 125 -5.10 -11.18 -18.84
CA ASP A 125 -4.17 -10.08 -19.02
C ASP A 125 -2.72 -10.47 -18.69
N PHE A 126 -2.53 -11.44 -17.79
CA PHE A 126 -1.22 -11.91 -17.31
C PHE A 126 -1.13 -13.45 -17.31
N PRO A 127 -1.18 -14.11 -18.50
CA PRO A 127 -1.10 -15.55 -18.58
C PRO A 127 0.26 -16.05 -18.04
N GLY A 128 0.22 -16.86 -17.01
CA GLY A 128 1.40 -17.40 -16.32
C GLY A 128 1.86 -16.60 -15.10
N GLY A 129 1.14 -15.55 -14.71
CA GLY A 129 1.33 -14.89 -13.43
C GLY A 129 0.87 -15.78 -12.27
N ASN A 130 1.78 -16.15 -11.38
CA ASN A 130 1.41 -16.71 -10.09
C ASN A 130 0.84 -15.57 -9.24
N TYR A 131 -0.47 -15.41 -9.28
CA TYR A 131 -1.15 -14.58 -8.29
C TYR A 131 -1.05 -15.32 -6.96
N LEU A 132 -0.36 -14.69 -6.03
CA LEU A 132 -0.14 -15.24 -4.71
C LEU A 132 -1.45 -15.75 -4.10
N SER A 133 -1.42 -17.02 -3.85
CA SER A 133 -2.44 -17.69 -3.04
C SER A 133 -2.32 -17.26 -1.58
#